data_26cff8078b7a1f9df15babf50e4fef4f
#
_entry.id   26cff8078b7a1f9df15babf50e4fef4f
#
_cell.length_a   1.000
_cell.length_b   1.000
_cell.length_c   1.000
_cell.angle_alpha   90.00
_cell.angle_beta   90.00
_cell.angle_gamma   90.00
#
_symmetry.space_group_name_H-M   'P 1'
#
loop_
_entity.id
_entity.type
_entity.pdbx_description
1 polymer ?
#
loop_
_entity_poly.entity_id
_entity_poly.type
_entity_poly.pdbx_seq_one_letter_code
_entity_poly.pdbx_strand_id
1 'polypeptide(L)'
;MEVGELSLREKVFYFILLFIPFANIITLRLSSAIVYAVITFSLTFSFILNLCKPKNITVEEKRLFFAFIPIFLLSIFYLVITLSFHTENFESVLFFSQTSILVSLIPLFIDVKRIIEVKLNQYLTYLIILISSSIFVDFLLLNVFNLVHLQPMYRGEDAYSYLDRPFGLFGQPSVNTAILVGVLLLKRYVNGKNTLFLNIVSVLAIIAQGSGTGFISLLIYIIALLWDKHKVLLLFAAIIISIVLYYIIISEIVPKIGLEYLTFTYYYFEHLIIYFFKYTPTEDLWLGFTNYSDITIDFGPIYMISKVGLLYFIVYSIYLLLIVSKIDSSNFRFFIISLALSNLHYPVMFYVIMHFIWIIIYYITFCKPKKRSLIL
;
A
#
# COMPACT_ATOMS: atom_id res chain seq x y z
N MET A 1 -26.61 -21.21 -7.76
CA MET A 1 -25.43 -21.03 -8.60
C MET A 1 -24.30 -21.81 -7.96
N GLU A 2 -23.86 -22.89 -8.56
CA GLU A 2 -22.66 -23.59 -8.15
C GLU A 2 -21.50 -22.59 -8.21
N VAL A 3 -20.81 -22.43 -7.10
CA VAL A 3 -19.60 -21.62 -7.03
C VAL A 3 -18.54 -22.37 -7.84
N GLY A 4 -18.54 -22.12 -9.14
CA GLY A 4 -17.69 -22.84 -10.08
C GLY A 4 -16.22 -22.71 -9.69
N GLU A 5 -15.48 -23.80 -9.84
CA GLU A 5 -14.05 -23.84 -9.61
C GLU A 5 -13.31 -22.80 -10.49
N LEU A 6 -12.25 -22.21 -9.95
CA LEU A 6 -11.37 -21.32 -10.71
C LEU A 6 -10.69 -22.11 -11.85
N SER A 7 -10.60 -21.51 -13.02
CA SER A 7 -9.80 -22.03 -14.13
C SER A 7 -8.33 -22.07 -13.78
N LEU A 8 -7.52 -22.81 -14.54
CA LEU A 8 -6.06 -22.90 -14.26
C LEU A 8 -5.39 -21.52 -14.26
N ARG A 9 -5.76 -20.62 -15.17
CA ARG A 9 -5.25 -19.24 -15.22
C ARG A 9 -5.57 -18.45 -13.95
N GLU A 10 -6.81 -18.57 -13.49
CA GLU A 10 -7.26 -17.91 -12.26
C GLU A 10 -6.60 -18.51 -11.01
N LYS A 11 -6.37 -19.83 -11.00
CA LYS A 11 -5.62 -20.50 -9.93
C LYS A 11 -4.18 -19.99 -9.87
N VAL A 12 -3.52 -19.84 -11.02
CA VAL A 12 -2.15 -19.29 -11.11
C VAL A 12 -2.11 -17.84 -10.60
N PHE A 13 -3.05 -17.01 -11.03
CA PHE A 13 -3.11 -15.62 -10.53
C PHE A 13 -3.43 -15.57 -9.04
N TYR A 14 -4.32 -16.41 -8.54
CA TYR A 14 -4.60 -16.49 -7.11
C TYR A 14 -3.37 -16.95 -6.31
N PHE A 15 -2.57 -17.86 -6.86
CA PHE A 15 -1.26 -18.23 -6.29
C PHE A 15 -0.33 -17.01 -6.21
N ILE A 16 -0.24 -16.19 -7.26
CA ILE A 16 0.53 -14.93 -7.22
C ILE A 16 0.04 -14.05 -6.07
N LEU A 17 -1.26 -13.85 -5.94
CA LEU A 17 -1.82 -13.05 -4.84
C LEU A 17 -1.42 -13.58 -3.46
N LEU A 18 -1.36 -14.89 -3.27
CA LEU A 18 -0.90 -15.49 -2.01
C LEU A 18 0.61 -15.38 -1.79
N PHE A 19 1.39 -15.36 -2.87
CA PHE A 19 2.85 -15.25 -2.83
C PHE A 19 3.35 -13.82 -2.59
N ILE A 20 2.70 -12.82 -3.19
CA ILE A 20 3.13 -11.42 -3.18
C ILE A 20 3.38 -10.82 -1.79
N PRO A 21 2.62 -11.14 -0.73
CA PRO A 21 2.92 -10.62 0.60
C PRO A 21 4.33 -10.93 1.09
N PHE A 22 4.92 -12.03 0.62
CA PHE A 22 6.29 -12.43 0.98
C PHE A 22 7.37 -11.76 0.10
N ALA A 23 6.97 -11.03 -0.94
CA ALA A 23 7.90 -10.43 -1.90
C ALA A 23 9.01 -9.62 -1.23
N ASN A 24 8.67 -8.84 -0.20
CA ASN A 24 9.66 -8.01 0.50
C ASN A 24 10.69 -8.85 1.27
N ILE A 25 10.24 -9.87 2.02
CA ILE A 25 11.16 -10.79 2.73
C ILE A 25 12.07 -11.52 1.74
N ILE A 26 11.51 -12.00 0.62
CA ILE A 26 12.28 -12.71 -0.40
C ILE A 26 13.30 -11.77 -1.04
N THR A 27 12.92 -10.54 -1.36
CA THR A 27 13.83 -9.53 -1.90
C THR A 27 15.00 -9.29 -0.96
N LEU A 28 14.74 -9.13 0.33
CA LEU A 28 15.76 -8.82 1.33
C LEU A 28 16.66 -10.01 1.70
N ARG A 29 16.10 -11.21 1.75
CA ARG A 29 16.82 -12.40 2.20
C ARG A 29 17.51 -13.17 1.07
N LEU A 30 16.98 -13.09 -0.14
CA LEU A 30 17.46 -13.86 -1.27
C LEU A 30 17.83 -12.94 -2.44
N SER A 31 16.82 -12.46 -3.19
CA SER A 31 17.03 -11.55 -4.32
C SER A 31 15.69 -11.03 -4.84
N SER A 32 15.68 -9.78 -5.29
CA SER A 32 14.57 -9.20 -6.03
C SER A 32 14.28 -9.99 -7.32
N ALA A 33 15.30 -10.51 -7.98
CA ALA A 33 15.17 -11.29 -9.21
C ALA A 33 14.24 -12.50 -9.05
N ILE A 34 14.23 -13.17 -7.89
CA ILE A 34 13.34 -14.30 -7.63
C ILE A 34 11.87 -13.88 -7.64
N VAL A 35 11.55 -12.75 -6.99
CA VAL A 35 10.19 -12.21 -6.95
C VAL A 35 9.69 -11.92 -8.36
N TYR A 36 10.53 -11.25 -9.17
CA TYR A 36 10.17 -10.94 -10.55
C TYR A 36 10.06 -12.19 -11.41
N ALA A 37 10.99 -13.11 -11.29
CA ALA A 37 10.94 -14.37 -12.03
C ALA A 37 9.62 -15.10 -11.76
N VAL A 38 9.19 -15.21 -10.50
CA VAL A 38 7.94 -15.87 -10.13
C VAL A 38 6.73 -15.12 -10.69
N ILE A 39 6.67 -13.79 -10.55
CA ILE A 39 5.55 -12.98 -11.05
C ILE A 39 5.51 -13.05 -12.59
N THR A 40 6.63 -12.76 -13.24
CA THR A 40 6.71 -12.71 -14.71
C THR A 40 6.43 -14.08 -15.33
N PHE A 41 7.04 -15.16 -14.81
CA PHE A 41 6.79 -16.51 -15.29
C PHE A 41 5.31 -16.90 -15.14
N SER A 42 4.73 -16.67 -13.98
CA SER A 42 3.32 -17.01 -13.72
C SER A 42 2.36 -16.23 -14.61
N LEU A 43 2.61 -14.93 -14.84
CA LEU A 43 1.79 -14.11 -15.73
C LEU A 43 1.99 -14.49 -17.20
N THR A 44 3.22 -14.77 -17.62
CA THR A 44 3.53 -15.26 -18.97
C THR A 44 2.87 -16.61 -19.22
N PHE A 45 2.92 -17.52 -18.26
CA PHE A 45 2.23 -18.80 -18.35
C PHE A 45 0.71 -18.61 -18.51
N SER A 46 0.11 -17.71 -17.71
CA SER A 46 -1.31 -17.38 -17.84
C SER A 46 -1.64 -16.77 -19.21
N PHE A 47 -0.75 -15.96 -19.77
CA PHE A 47 -0.88 -15.40 -21.11
C PHE A 47 -0.79 -16.48 -22.19
N ILE A 48 0.16 -17.40 -22.11
CA ILE A 48 0.27 -18.56 -23.04
C ILE A 48 -1.00 -19.40 -22.98
N LEU A 49 -1.51 -19.70 -21.79
CA LEU A 49 -2.78 -20.40 -21.65
C LEU A 49 -3.96 -19.63 -22.31
N ASN A 50 -3.89 -18.30 -22.30
CA ASN A 50 -4.90 -17.49 -22.99
C ASN A 50 -4.77 -17.56 -24.51
N LEU A 51 -3.57 -17.69 -25.07
CA LEU A 51 -3.38 -17.92 -26.51
C LEU A 51 -3.93 -19.27 -26.92
N CYS A 52 -3.74 -20.31 -26.13
CA CYS A 52 -4.28 -21.64 -26.41
C CYS A 52 -5.81 -21.72 -26.28
N LYS A 53 -6.38 -21.00 -25.32
CA LYS A 53 -7.82 -20.95 -25.07
C LYS A 53 -8.24 -19.50 -24.77
N PRO A 54 -8.50 -18.71 -25.82
CA PRO A 54 -8.78 -17.28 -25.68
C PRO A 54 -9.96 -17.03 -24.73
N LYS A 55 -9.80 -16.02 -23.91
CA LYS A 55 -10.86 -15.50 -23.06
C LYS A 55 -11.69 -14.48 -23.84
N ASN A 56 -12.98 -14.53 -23.72
CA ASN A 56 -13.83 -13.44 -24.18
C ASN A 56 -13.67 -12.24 -23.25
N ILE A 57 -13.07 -11.16 -23.76
CA ILE A 57 -12.85 -9.94 -23.00
C ILE A 57 -14.19 -9.19 -22.90
N THR A 58 -14.68 -9.00 -21.68
CA THR A 58 -15.90 -8.26 -21.42
C THR A 58 -15.75 -6.76 -21.63
N VAL A 59 -16.84 -6.03 -21.74
CA VAL A 59 -16.83 -4.56 -21.86
C VAL A 59 -16.22 -3.92 -20.61
N GLU A 60 -16.50 -4.48 -19.44
CA GLU A 60 -15.94 -4.04 -18.16
C GLU A 60 -14.42 -4.19 -18.11
N GLU A 61 -13.90 -5.31 -18.58
CA GLU A 61 -12.45 -5.56 -18.63
C GLU A 61 -11.74 -4.67 -19.63
N LYS A 62 -12.36 -4.38 -20.77
CA LYS A 62 -11.87 -3.36 -21.71
C LYS A 62 -11.80 -1.99 -21.04
N ARG A 63 -12.86 -1.58 -20.34
CA ARG A 63 -12.86 -0.32 -19.58
C ARG A 63 -11.78 -0.27 -18.52
N LEU A 64 -11.57 -1.40 -17.82
CA LEU A 64 -10.51 -1.51 -16.82
C LEU A 64 -9.14 -1.35 -17.47
N PHE A 65 -8.87 -2.02 -18.58
CA PHE A 65 -7.63 -1.87 -19.33
C PHE A 65 -7.41 -0.43 -19.81
N PHE A 66 -8.44 0.16 -20.45
CA PHE A 66 -8.36 1.56 -20.88
C PHE A 66 -8.11 2.53 -19.72
N ALA A 67 -8.65 2.21 -18.56
CA ALA A 67 -8.37 2.97 -17.36
C ALA A 67 -6.90 2.88 -16.94
N PHE A 68 -6.19 1.80 -17.15
CA PHE A 68 -4.77 1.64 -16.84
C PHE A 68 -3.80 2.18 -17.91
N ILE A 69 -4.28 2.51 -19.12
CA ILE A 69 -3.40 2.93 -20.23
C ILE A 69 -2.45 4.06 -19.85
N PRO A 70 -2.85 5.15 -19.16
CA PRO A 70 -1.91 6.22 -18.82
C PRO A 70 -0.74 5.73 -17.96
N ILE A 71 -1.04 4.90 -16.93
CA ILE A 71 -0.01 4.32 -16.07
C ILE A 71 0.86 3.32 -16.85
N PHE A 72 0.25 2.53 -17.71
CA PHE A 72 0.95 1.57 -18.57
C PHE A 72 1.95 2.28 -19.50
N LEU A 73 1.53 3.32 -20.21
CA LEU A 73 2.39 4.08 -21.13
C LEU A 73 3.53 4.79 -20.38
N LEU A 74 3.23 5.43 -19.26
CA LEU A 74 4.25 6.04 -18.41
C LEU A 74 5.23 5.00 -17.88
N SER A 75 4.75 3.83 -17.48
CA SER A 75 5.61 2.76 -16.97
C SER A 75 6.52 2.19 -18.04
N ILE A 76 6.05 2.07 -19.30
CA ILE A 76 6.90 1.72 -20.44
C ILE A 76 7.95 2.80 -20.67
N PHE A 77 7.55 4.07 -20.67
CA PHE A 77 8.48 5.18 -20.83
C PHE A 77 9.59 5.15 -19.78
N TYR A 78 9.23 4.99 -18.50
CA TYR A 78 10.20 4.89 -17.41
C TYR A 78 11.08 3.65 -17.51
N LEU A 79 10.51 2.52 -17.94
CA LEU A 79 11.30 1.30 -18.17
C LEU A 79 12.36 1.52 -19.24
N VAL A 80 12.00 2.14 -20.36
CA VAL A 80 12.93 2.43 -21.47
C VAL A 80 14.03 3.40 -21.02
N ILE A 81 13.67 4.50 -20.35
CA ILE A 81 14.66 5.45 -19.85
C ILE A 81 15.60 4.81 -18.83
N THR A 82 15.06 4.07 -17.88
CA THR A 82 15.86 3.40 -16.84
C THR A 82 16.87 2.42 -17.45
N LEU A 83 16.45 1.64 -18.44
CA LEU A 83 17.34 0.71 -19.15
C LEU A 83 18.41 1.44 -20.00
N SER A 84 18.09 2.64 -20.51
CA SER A 84 19.00 3.40 -21.38
C SER A 84 20.06 4.18 -20.60
N PHE A 85 19.72 4.73 -19.45
CA PHE A 85 20.57 5.69 -18.73
C PHE A 85 21.25 5.14 -17.46
N HIS A 86 20.99 3.92 -17.05
CA HIS A 86 21.64 3.22 -15.92
C HIS A 86 21.84 4.12 -14.69
N THR A 87 20.76 4.65 -14.15
CA THR A 87 20.81 5.54 -12.98
C THR A 87 21.06 4.76 -11.69
N GLU A 88 21.58 5.42 -10.65
CA GLU A 88 21.81 4.81 -9.32
C GLU A 88 20.53 4.24 -8.68
N ASN A 89 19.36 4.75 -9.08
CA ASN A 89 18.05 4.28 -8.62
C ASN A 89 17.42 3.22 -9.53
N PHE A 90 18.21 2.66 -10.43
CA PHE A 90 17.80 1.72 -11.47
C PHE A 90 16.86 0.62 -10.97
N GLU A 91 17.22 -0.07 -9.91
CA GLU A 91 16.44 -1.21 -9.42
C GLU A 91 15.03 -0.83 -9.00
N SER A 92 14.87 0.22 -8.21
CA SER A 92 13.55 0.64 -7.67
C SER A 92 12.59 1.07 -8.78
N VAL A 93 13.06 1.86 -9.75
CA VAL A 93 12.25 2.35 -10.88
C VAL A 93 11.93 1.23 -11.85
N LEU A 94 12.90 0.38 -12.16
CA LEU A 94 12.71 -0.81 -12.98
C LEU A 94 11.62 -1.70 -12.40
N PHE A 95 11.69 -1.94 -11.13
CA PHE A 95 10.79 -2.74 -10.33
C PHE A 95 9.36 -2.21 -10.41
N PHE A 96 9.21 -0.95 -10.06
CA PHE A 96 7.93 -0.27 -10.07
C PHE A 96 7.29 -0.28 -11.48
N SER A 97 8.09 0.03 -12.50
CA SER A 97 7.63 0.07 -13.89
C SER A 97 7.22 -1.30 -14.40
N GLN A 98 8.03 -2.33 -14.18
CA GLN A 98 7.70 -3.71 -14.59
C GLN A 98 6.41 -4.20 -13.93
N THR A 99 6.27 -3.98 -12.61
CA THR A 99 5.08 -4.41 -11.89
C THR A 99 3.84 -3.67 -12.39
N SER A 100 3.95 -2.37 -12.63
CA SER A 100 2.84 -1.55 -13.16
C SER A 100 2.41 -2.00 -14.55
N ILE A 101 3.36 -2.33 -15.44
CA ILE A 101 3.10 -2.88 -16.78
C ILE A 101 2.36 -4.21 -16.66
N LEU A 102 2.89 -5.14 -15.87
CA LEU A 102 2.31 -6.47 -15.71
C LEU A 102 0.89 -6.39 -15.14
N VAL A 103 0.67 -5.58 -14.11
CA VAL A 103 -0.63 -5.40 -13.48
C VAL A 103 -1.65 -4.79 -14.46
N SER A 104 -1.22 -3.86 -15.30
CA SER A 104 -2.10 -3.23 -16.30
C SER A 104 -2.58 -4.22 -17.36
N LEU A 105 -1.80 -5.25 -17.68
CA LEU A 105 -2.13 -6.26 -18.68
C LEU A 105 -3.02 -7.39 -18.14
N ILE A 106 -3.07 -7.61 -16.84
CA ILE A 106 -3.82 -8.72 -16.22
C ILE A 106 -5.26 -8.83 -16.69
N PRO A 107 -6.06 -7.73 -16.77
CA PRO A 107 -7.45 -7.82 -17.19
C PRO A 107 -7.68 -8.40 -18.60
N LEU A 108 -6.65 -8.36 -19.46
CA LEU A 108 -6.75 -8.86 -20.83
C LEU A 108 -6.73 -10.39 -20.91
N PHE A 109 -6.13 -11.07 -19.95
CA PHE A 109 -5.96 -12.53 -20.01
C PHE A 109 -6.44 -13.30 -18.78
N ILE A 110 -6.77 -12.60 -17.69
CA ILE A 110 -7.30 -13.20 -16.45
C ILE A 110 -8.68 -12.65 -16.13
N ASP A 111 -9.61 -13.51 -15.75
CA ASP A 111 -10.92 -13.10 -15.26
C ASP A 111 -10.83 -12.67 -13.79
N VAL A 112 -10.45 -11.40 -13.60
CA VAL A 112 -10.32 -10.77 -12.28
C VAL A 112 -11.67 -10.76 -11.55
N LYS A 113 -12.79 -10.62 -12.29
CA LYS A 113 -14.14 -10.61 -11.73
C LYS A 113 -14.44 -11.90 -10.97
N ARG A 114 -14.19 -13.02 -11.60
CA ARG A 114 -14.45 -14.33 -11.02
C ARG A 114 -13.62 -14.57 -9.77
N ILE A 115 -12.34 -14.15 -9.80
CA ILE A 115 -11.46 -14.28 -8.63
C ILE A 115 -11.99 -13.43 -7.47
N ILE A 116 -12.42 -12.20 -7.74
CA ILE A 116 -12.98 -11.30 -6.73
C ILE A 116 -14.27 -11.88 -6.14
N GLU A 117 -15.17 -12.39 -6.97
CA GLU A 117 -16.43 -12.96 -6.51
C GLU A 117 -16.23 -14.23 -5.66
N VAL A 118 -15.26 -15.07 -6.02
CA VAL A 118 -15.07 -16.38 -5.38
C VAL A 118 -14.07 -16.34 -4.23
N LYS A 119 -12.98 -15.58 -4.35
CA LYS A 119 -11.81 -15.68 -3.47
C LYS A 119 -11.46 -14.42 -2.69
N LEU A 120 -12.01 -13.25 -3.05
CA LEU A 120 -11.59 -11.99 -2.43
C LEU A 120 -11.73 -12.01 -0.90
N ASN A 121 -12.84 -12.47 -0.38
CA ASN A 121 -13.05 -12.51 1.07
C ASN A 121 -12.03 -13.41 1.79
N GLN A 122 -11.71 -14.55 1.21
CA GLN A 122 -10.69 -15.47 1.74
C GLN A 122 -9.32 -14.82 1.68
N TYR A 123 -8.98 -14.18 0.56
CA TYR A 123 -7.71 -13.48 0.38
C TYR A 123 -7.52 -12.34 1.37
N LEU A 124 -8.52 -11.47 1.55
CA LEU A 124 -8.43 -10.38 2.51
C LEU A 124 -8.31 -10.88 3.96
N THR A 125 -9.01 -11.99 4.29
CA THR A 125 -8.86 -12.64 5.61
C THR A 125 -7.44 -13.19 5.80
N TYR A 126 -6.92 -13.87 4.78
CA TYR A 126 -5.55 -14.37 4.76
C TYR A 126 -4.53 -13.24 4.98
N LEU A 127 -4.65 -12.12 4.26
CA LEU A 127 -3.75 -10.98 4.43
C LEU A 127 -3.78 -10.42 5.85
N ILE A 128 -4.97 -10.23 6.44
CA ILE A 128 -5.10 -9.73 7.81
C ILE A 128 -4.39 -10.65 8.79
N ILE A 129 -4.64 -11.95 8.70
CA ILE A 129 -4.02 -12.95 9.59
C ILE A 129 -2.51 -12.97 9.37
N LEU A 130 -2.06 -13.02 8.13
CA LEU A 130 -0.64 -13.10 7.79
C LEU A 130 0.13 -11.89 8.30
N ILE A 131 -0.35 -10.67 8.04
CA ILE A 131 0.31 -9.43 8.49
C ILE A 131 0.32 -9.37 10.01
N SER A 132 -0.82 -9.61 10.66
CA SER A 132 -0.90 -9.59 12.11
C SER A 132 0.01 -10.65 12.76
N SER A 133 0.02 -11.87 12.23
CA SER A 133 0.89 -12.94 12.73
C SER A 133 2.37 -12.62 12.54
N SER A 134 2.76 -12.02 11.42
CA SER A 134 4.15 -11.62 11.20
C SER A 134 4.62 -10.56 12.21
N ILE A 135 3.74 -9.64 12.59
CA ILE A 135 4.02 -8.64 13.61
C ILE A 135 4.18 -9.31 14.99
N PHE A 136 3.30 -10.23 15.36
CA PHE A 136 3.41 -10.95 16.63
C PHE A 136 4.63 -11.85 16.70
N VAL A 137 4.95 -12.56 15.61
CA VAL A 137 6.15 -13.38 15.56
C VAL A 137 7.40 -12.54 15.76
N ASP A 138 7.47 -11.40 15.06
CA ASP A 138 8.60 -10.49 15.17
C ASP A 138 8.69 -9.84 16.56
N PHE A 139 7.55 -9.49 17.16
CA PHE A 139 7.47 -9.03 18.54
C PHE A 139 8.00 -10.06 19.54
N LEU A 140 7.62 -11.34 19.39
CA LEU A 140 8.11 -12.43 20.25
C LEU A 140 9.59 -12.67 20.06
N LEU A 141 10.08 -12.66 18.80
CA LEU A 141 11.49 -12.84 18.51
C LEU A 141 12.34 -11.78 19.23
N LEU A 142 11.91 -10.52 19.18
CA LEU A 142 12.62 -9.42 19.79
C LEU A 142 12.52 -9.39 21.32
N ASN A 143 11.28 -9.37 21.83
CA ASN A 143 11.02 -9.02 23.22
C ASN A 143 11.01 -10.23 24.19
N VAL A 144 10.85 -11.45 23.65
CA VAL A 144 10.82 -12.67 24.49
C VAL A 144 12.09 -13.49 24.29
N PHE A 145 12.50 -13.65 23.04
CA PHE A 145 13.64 -14.54 22.72
C PHE A 145 14.95 -13.79 22.51
N ASN A 146 14.94 -12.45 22.48
CA ASN A 146 16.10 -11.60 22.19
C ASN A 146 16.82 -12.01 20.89
N LEU A 147 16.05 -12.38 19.88
CA LEU A 147 16.53 -12.79 18.57
C LEU A 147 16.40 -11.63 17.56
N VAL A 148 17.00 -11.84 16.39
CA VAL A 148 16.99 -10.86 15.31
C VAL A 148 15.60 -10.82 14.65
N HIS A 149 15.22 -9.67 14.12
CA HIS A 149 13.99 -9.48 13.33
C HIS A 149 13.84 -10.48 12.19
N LEU A 150 12.58 -10.76 11.82
CA LEU A 150 12.24 -11.55 10.62
C LEU A 150 12.90 -10.98 9.36
N GLN A 151 13.01 -9.67 9.30
CA GLN A 151 13.70 -8.98 8.21
C GLN A 151 15.07 -8.47 8.65
N PRO A 152 16.10 -8.58 7.79
CA PRO A 152 17.39 -8.00 8.07
C PRO A 152 17.27 -6.48 8.15
N MET A 153 17.95 -5.88 9.10
CA MET A 153 18.04 -4.42 9.19
C MET A 153 18.82 -3.87 8.00
N TYR A 154 18.22 -2.91 7.30
CA TYR A 154 18.88 -2.19 6.22
C TYR A 154 19.69 -0.97 6.70
N ARG A 155 19.58 -0.63 7.98
CA ARG A 155 20.15 0.62 8.50
C ARG A 155 21.35 0.33 9.37
N GLY A 156 22.39 1.13 9.17
CA GLY A 156 23.56 1.14 10.02
C GLY A 156 23.23 1.49 11.48
N GLU A 157 24.23 1.53 12.29
CA GLU A 157 24.18 1.59 13.76
C GLU A 157 23.36 2.75 14.37
N ASP A 158 23.06 3.79 13.59
CA ASP A 158 22.30 4.97 14.04
C ASP A 158 20.78 4.77 14.15
N ALA A 159 20.26 3.59 13.80
CA ALA A 159 18.83 3.29 13.82
C ALA A 159 18.33 2.73 15.16
N TYR A 160 19.00 2.95 16.24
CA TYR A 160 18.76 2.33 17.56
C TYR A 160 17.36 2.55 18.14
N SER A 161 16.72 3.68 17.86
CA SER A 161 15.38 3.97 18.36
C SER A 161 14.28 3.07 17.79
N TYR A 162 14.60 2.23 16.79
CA TYR A 162 13.65 1.33 16.11
C TYR A 162 13.89 -0.14 16.43
N LEU A 163 14.94 -0.47 17.18
CA LEU A 163 15.33 -1.85 17.46
C LEU A 163 14.29 -2.64 18.23
N ASP A 164 13.53 -1.97 19.10
CA ASP A 164 12.55 -2.62 19.97
C ASP A 164 11.18 -2.79 19.33
N ARG A 165 11.02 -2.39 18.06
CA ARG A 165 9.74 -2.45 17.36
C ARG A 165 9.70 -3.58 16.34
N PRO A 166 8.62 -4.38 16.29
CA PRO A 166 8.48 -5.41 15.27
C PRO A 166 8.40 -4.79 13.87
N PHE A 167 9.21 -5.28 12.94
CA PHE A 167 9.19 -4.83 11.54
C PHE A 167 8.14 -5.57 10.70
N GLY A 168 7.72 -6.76 11.12
CA GLY A 168 6.70 -7.55 10.46
C GLY A 168 7.04 -7.90 9.01
N LEU A 169 6.01 -8.18 8.22
CA LEU A 169 6.14 -8.72 6.87
C LEU A 169 6.78 -7.75 5.85
N PHE A 170 6.52 -6.45 6.00
CA PHE A 170 6.98 -5.42 5.04
C PHE A 170 8.20 -4.64 5.50
N GLY A 171 8.81 -5.01 6.61
CA GLY A 171 10.07 -4.43 7.09
C GLY A 171 9.98 -3.01 7.63
N GLN A 172 8.78 -2.44 7.69
CA GLN A 172 8.52 -1.09 8.20
C GLN A 172 7.22 -1.07 9.01
N PRO A 173 7.27 -0.66 10.30
CA PRO A 173 6.07 -0.60 11.15
C PRO A 173 4.93 0.20 10.55
N SER A 174 5.22 1.37 9.99
CA SER A 174 4.23 2.25 9.37
C SER A 174 3.57 1.62 8.15
N VAL A 175 4.33 0.88 7.34
CA VAL A 175 3.82 0.21 6.13
C VAL A 175 2.93 -0.98 6.49
N ASN A 176 3.35 -1.81 7.45
CA ASN A 176 2.53 -2.94 7.91
C ASN A 176 1.17 -2.47 8.42
N THR A 177 1.15 -1.45 9.27
CA THR A 177 -0.09 -0.91 9.84
C THR A 177 -0.96 -0.26 8.77
N ALA A 178 -0.38 0.46 7.81
CA ALA A 178 -1.11 1.06 6.71
C ALA A 178 -1.81 0.02 5.83
N ILE A 179 -1.08 -1.02 5.43
CA ILE A 179 -1.63 -2.10 4.60
C ILE A 179 -2.67 -2.89 5.42
N LEU A 180 -2.41 -3.20 6.68
CA LEU A 180 -3.33 -3.92 7.54
C LEU A 180 -4.67 -3.18 7.69
N VAL A 181 -4.63 -1.89 8.01
CA VAL A 181 -5.84 -1.05 8.11
C VAL A 181 -6.53 -0.92 6.77
N GLY A 182 -5.77 -0.73 5.70
CA GLY A 182 -6.32 -0.71 4.34
C GLY A 182 -7.08 -1.98 3.99
N VAL A 183 -6.50 -3.15 4.29
CA VAL A 183 -7.15 -4.46 4.03
C VAL A 183 -8.39 -4.66 4.91
N LEU A 184 -8.36 -4.22 6.18
CA LEU A 184 -9.52 -4.25 7.08
C LEU A 184 -10.69 -3.42 6.53
N LEU A 185 -10.40 -2.19 6.08
CA LEU A 185 -11.41 -1.30 5.50
C LEU A 185 -11.96 -1.85 4.18
N LEU A 186 -11.09 -2.39 3.32
CA LEU A 186 -11.49 -3.02 2.07
C LEU A 186 -12.37 -4.25 2.32
N LYS A 187 -11.99 -5.11 3.27
CA LYS A 187 -12.79 -6.27 3.68
C LYS A 187 -14.17 -5.85 4.22
N ARG A 188 -14.20 -4.80 5.04
CA ARG A 188 -15.46 -4.24 5.53
C ARG A 188 -16.33 -3.71 4.39
N TYR A 189 -15.73 -3.03 3.41
CA TYR A 189 -16.44 -2.55 2.24
C TYR A 189 -17.09 -3.70 1.44
N VAL A 190 -16.36 -4.80 1.26
CA VAL A 190 -16.82 -5.97 0.49
C VAL A 190 -17.92 -6.75 1.23
N ASN A 191 -17.75 -6.95 2.55
CA ASN A 191 -18.60 -7.84 3.35
C ASN A 191 -19.57 -7.12 4.30
N GLY A 192 -19.51 -5.79 4.38
CA GLY A 192 -20.27 -4.97 5.32
C GLY A 192 -19.74 -4.94 6.74
N LYS A 193 -19.09 -6.00 7.23
CA LYS A 193 -18.51 -6.09 8.58
C LYS A 193 -17.34 -7.05 8.64
N ASN A 194 -16.42 -6.81 9.55
CA ASN A 194 -15.37 -7.74 9.93
C ASN A 194 -15.80 -8.57 11.15
N THR A 195 -15.24 -9.75 11.30
CA THR A 195 -15.45 -10.55 12.52
C THR A 195 -14.74 -9.87 13.70
N LEU A 196 -15.30 -10.04 14.90
CA LEU A 196 -14.70 -9.48 16.13
C LEU A 196 -13.26 -9.97 16.31
N PHE A 197 -13.00 -11.24 16.05
CA PHE A 197 -11.66 -11.85 16.12
C PHE A 197 -10.64 -11.09 15.25
N LEU A 198 -10.94 -10.84 13.97
CA LEU A 198 -10.04 -10.13 13.07
C LEU A 198 -9.77 -8.70 13.55
N ASN A 199 -10.80 -8.02 14.07
CA ASN A 199 -10.63 -6.68 14.62
C ASN A 199 -9.70 -6.68 15.84
N ILE A 200 -9.91 -7.59 16.79
CA ILE A 200 -9.08 -7.68 18.00
C ILE A 200 -7.62 -7.99 17.63
N VAL A 201 -7.39 -9.03 16.82
CA VAL A 201 -6.04 -9.44 16.43
C VAL A 201 -5.31 -8.30 15.71
N SER A 202 -6.00 -7.59 14.81
CA SER A 202 -5.39 -6.48 14.08
C SER A 202 -5.08 -5.28 14.99
N VAL A 203 -5.99 -4.92 15.89
CA VAL A 203 -5.76 -3.83 16.86
C VAL A 203 -4.57 -4.14 17.76
N LEU A 204 -4.49 -5.35 18.29
CA LEU A 204 -3.36 -5.78 19.11
C LEU A 204 -2.04 -5.77 18.31
N ALA A 205 -2.06 -6.19 17.05
CA ALA A 205 -0.88 -6.13 16.18
C ALA A 205 -0.41 -4.69 15.94
N ILE A 206 -1.34 -3.75 15.69
CA ILE A 206 -1.02 -2.33 15.51
C ILE A 206 -0.42 -1.73 16.80
N ILE A 207 -0.98 -2.07 17.96
CA ILE A 207 -0.47 -1.61 19.26
C ILE A 207 0.94 -2.19 19.49
N ALA A 208 1.14 -3.49 19.25
CA ALA A 208 2.44 -4.15 19.39
C ALA A 208 3.53 -3.51 18.52
N GLN A 209 3.14 -2.96 17.37
CA GLN A 209 4.06 -2.31 16.45
C GLN A 209 4.51 -0.91 16.92
N GLY A 210 3.75 -0.24 17.81
CA GLY A 210 4.14 1.03 18.45
C GLY A 210 4.47 2.17 17.45
N SER A 211 3.85 2.18 16.27
CA SER A 211 4.08 3.19 15.23
C SER A 211 3.11 4.35 15.35
N GLY A 212 3.60 5.60 15.33
CA GLY A 212 2.75 6.79 15.32
C GLY A 212 1.76 6.83 14.15
N THR A 213 2.21 6.51 12.95
CA THR A 213 1.35 6.36 11.77
C THR A 213 0.37 5.18 11.91
N GLY A 214 0.78 4.12 12.62
CA GLY A 214 -0.10 3.01 12.98
C GLY A 214 -1.26 3.44 13.85
N PHE A 215 -1.02 4.26 14.86
CA PHE A 215 -2.08 4.81 15.71
C PHE A 215 -3.03 5.74 14.95
N ILE A 216 -2.51 6.58 14.05
CA ILE A 216 -3.35 7.41 13.17
C ILE A 216 -4.22 6.53 12.28
N SER A 217 -3.65 5.49 11.67
CA SER A 217 -4.39 4.54 10.83
C SER A 217 -5.46 3.80 11.64
N LEU A 218 -5.16 3.40 12.87
CA LEU A 218 -6.12 2.79 13.79
C LEU A 218 -7.26 3.73 14.13
N LEU A 219 -6.96 5.00 14.41
CA LEU A 219 -7.97 6.03 14.65
C LEU A 219 -8.92 6.17 13.46
N ILE A 220 -8.37 6.22 12.23
CA ILE A 220 -9.18 6.26 11.01
C ILE A 220 -10.08 5.02 10.92
N TYR A 221 -9.55 3.85 11.26
CA TYR A 221 -10.35 2.62 11.27
C TYR A 221 -11.49 2.68 12.29
N ILE A 222 -11.23 3.13 13.50
CA ILE A 222 -12.25 3.31 14.55
C ILE A 222 -13.32 4.31 14.10
N ILE A 223 -12.89 5.44 13.54
CA ILE A 223 -13.81 6.43 12.97
C ILE A 223 -14.69 5.80 11.90
N ALA A 224 -14.11 5.02 10.99
CA ALA A 224 -14.85 4.32 9.95
C ALA A 224 -15.86 3.30 10.49
N LEU A 225 -15.53 2.63 11.61
CA LEU A 225 -16.45 1.69 12.27
C LEU A 225 -17.69 2.39 12.84
N LEU A 226 -17.50 3.59 13.38
CA LEU A 226 -18.53 4.34 14.09
C LEU A 226 -19.28 5.36 13.22
N TRP A 227 -18.72 5.69 12.04
CA TRP A 227 -19.19 6.79 11.19
C TRP A 227 -20.68 6.72 10.84
N ASP A 228 -21.15 5.54 10.45
CA ASP A 228 -22.53 5.37 9.98
C ASP A 228 -23.57 5.60 11.10
N LYS A 229 -23.18 5.36 12.37
CA LYS A 229 -24.07 5.44 13.53
C LYS A 229 -23.96 6.74 14.32
N HIS A 230 -22.77 7.32 14.39
CA HIS A 230 -22.42 8.36 15.34
C HIS A 230 -21.62 9.53 14.76
N LYS A 231 -21.95 9.98 13.55
CA LYS A 231 -21.19 11.03 12.83
C LYS A 231 -20.92 12.27 13.67
N VAL A 232 -21.97 12.80 14.31
CA VAL A 232 -21.86 14.02 15.12
C VAL A 232 -21.01 13.79 16.37
N LEU A 233 -21.26 12.68 17.07
CA LEU A 233 -20.49 12.31 18.27
C LEU A 233 -19.00 12.12 17.93
N LEU A 234 -18.70 11.51 16.78
CA LEU A 234 -17.33 11.31 16.33
C LEU A 234 -16.61 12.62 16.02
N LEU A 235 -17.31 13.58 15.41
CA LEU A 235 -16.73 14.90 15.16
C LEU A 235 -16.41 15.61 16.49
N PHE A 236 -17.32 15.57 17.45
CA PHE A 236 -17.06 16.11 18.79
C PHE A 236 -15.94 15.37 19.51
N ALA A 237 -15.93 14.04 19.46
CA ALA A 237 -14.87 13.23 20.06
C ALA A 237 -13.51 13.53 19.41
N ALA A 238 -13.45 13.67 18.08
CA ALA A 238 -12.23 14.01 17.37
C ALA A 238 -11.69 15.39 17.78
N ILE A 239 -12.57 16.39 17.95
CA ILE A 239 -12.19 17.73 18.43
C ILE A 239 -11.64 17.64 19.87
N ILE A 240 -12.36 16.95 20.77
CA ILE A 240 -11.94 16.80 22.17
C ILE A 240 -10.61 16.06 22.26
N ILE A 241 -10.46 14.95 21.52
CA ILE A 241 -9.21 14.17 21.47
C ILE A 241 -8.07 15.04 20.93
N SER A 242 -8.30 15.85 19.90
CA SER A 242 -7.28 16.76 19.35
C SER A 242 -6.84 17.80 20.37
N ILE A 243 -7.78 18.37 21.14
CA ILE A 243 -7.48 19.32 22.21
C ILE A 243 -6.70 18.66 23.35
N VAL A 244 -7.13 17.46 23.77
CA VAL A 244 -6.45 16.70 24.83
C VAL A 244 -5.03 16.29 24.39
N LEU A 245 -4.88 15.80 23.16
CA LEU A 245 -3.57 15.45 22.61
C LEU A 245 -2.66 16.67 22.49
N TYR A 246 -3.20 17.80 22.03
CA TYR A 246 -2.45 19.06 22.00
C TYR A 246 -1.98 19.46 23.41
N TYR A 247 -2.86 19.37 24.40
CA TYR A 247 -2.49 19.67 25.78
C TYR A 247 -1.43 18.70 26.33
N ILE A 248 -1.58 17.40 26.12
CA ILE A 248 -0.61 16.37 26.53
C ILE A 248 0.74 16.60 25.83
N ILE A 249 0.73 16.92 24.53
CA ILE A 249 1.98 17.21 23.81
C ILE A 249 2.70 18.39 24.44
N ILE A 250 1.99 19.48 24.71
CA ILE A 250 2.61 20.69 25.28
C ILE A 250 3.01 20.52 26.74
N SER A 251 2.17 19.87 27.56
CA SER A 251 2.42 19.79 29.01
C SER A 251 3.34 18.64 29.42
N GLU A 252 3.32 17.53 28.70
CA GLU A 252 4.03 16.31 29.11
C GLU A 252 5.13 15.88 28.17
N ILE A 253 4.91 16.00 26.85
CA ILE A 253 5.85 15.51 25.85
C ILE A 253 6.94 16.53 25.58
N VAL A 254 6.56 17.78 25.34
CA VAL A 254 7.51 18.87 25.07
C VAL A 254 8.52 19.07 26.19
N PRO A 255 8.16 19.06 27.48
CA PRO A 255 9.13 19.16 28.57
C PRO A 255 10.08 17.98 28.69
N LYS A 256 9.65 16.77 28.28
CA LYS A 256 10.47 15.55 28.39
C LYS A 256 11.38 15.31 27.19
N ILE A 257 10.93 15.67 25.99
CA ILE A 257 11.66 15.44 24.74
C ILE A 257 12.43 16.68 24.31
N GLY A 258 12.03 17.86 24.85
CA GLY A 258 12.54 19.17 24.45
C GLY A 258 11.79 19.75 23.26
N LEU A 259 11.55 21.06 23.32
CA LEU A 259 10.97 21.82 22.21
C LEU A 259 11.88 21.68 20.97
N GLU A 260 13.17 21.48 21.20
CA GLU A 260 14.21 21.29 20.20
C GLU A 260 13.95 20.08 19.30
N TYR A 261 13.38 18.99 19.80
CA TYR A 261 13.08 17.82 18.98
C TYR A 261 11.89 18.05 18.03
N LEU A 262 10.84 18.73 18.49
CA LEU A 262 9.69 19.06 17.64
C LEU A 262 10.06 20.13 16.60
N THR A 263 10.84 21.13 17.01
CA THR A 263 11.38 22.13 16.08
C THR A 263 12.38 21.51 15.12
N PHE A 264 13.23 20.60 15.58
CA PHE A 264 14.14 19.83 14.71
C PHE A 264 13.36 19.04 13.67
N THR A 265 12.31 18.32 14.04
CA THR A 265 11.47 17.56 13.09
C THR A 265 10.83 18.49 12.06
N TYR A 266 10.27 19.62 12.49
CA TYR A 266 9.71 20.62 11.59
C TYR A 266 10.77 21.19 10.64
N TYR A 267 11.89 21.67 11.15
CA TYR A 267 12.98 22.20 10.33
C TYR A 267 13.60 21.15 9.42
N TYR A 268 13.65 19.90 9.85
CA TYR A 268 14.12 18.80 9.02
C TYR A 268 13.23 18.60 7.80
N PHE A 269 11.90 18.53 7.96
CA PHE A 269 10.98 18.40 6.83
C PHE A 269 10.96 19.64 5.94
N GLU A 270 10.95 20.83 6.54
CA GLU A 270 11.02 22.08 5.80
C GLU A 270 12.30 22.17 4.97
N HIS A 271 13.45 21.88 5.59
CA HIS A 271 14.75 21.88 4.92
C HIS A 271 14.79 20.83 3.79
N LEU A 272 14.30 19.64 4.03
CA LEU A 272 14.26 18.56 3.05
C LEU A 272 13.40 18.93 1.83
N ILE A 273 12.23 19.54 2.05
CA ILE A 273 11.33 19.98 0.97
C ILE A 273 11.97 21.14 0.19
N ILE A 274 12.43 22.18 0.89
CA ILE A 274 13.06 23.37 0.26
C ILE A 274 14.32 22.94 -0.48
N TYR A 275 15.17 22.13 0.14
CA TYR A 275 16.42 21.65 -0.45
C TYR A 275 16.15 20.85 -1.72
N PHE A 276 15.18 19.91 -1.67
CA PHE A 276 14.81 19.10 -2.82
C PHE A 276 14.39 19.95 -4.01
N PHE A 277 13.42 20.86 -3.82
CA PHE A 277 12.92 21.68 -4.93
C PHE A 277 13.90 22.75 -5.39
N LYS A 278 14.78 23.25 -4.53
CA LYS A 278 15.77 24.27 -4.86
C LYS A 278 16.96 23.74 -5.62
N TYR A 279 17.42 22.54 -5.29
CA TYR A 279 18.67 21.97 -5.80
C TYR A 279 18.49 20.84 -6.79
N THR A 280 17.28 20.29 -6.94
CA THR A 280 17.01 19.30 -7.96
C THR A 280 16.92 19.99 -9.33
N PRO A 281 17.70 19.56 -10.35
CA PRO A 281 17.55 20.04 -11.71
C PRO A 281 16.11 19.87 -12.21
N THR A 282 15.65 20.82 -13.01
CA THR A 282 14.25 20.81 -13.51
C THR A 282 13.93 19.52 -14.27
N GLU A 283 14.87 19.02 -15.04
CA GLU A 283 14.72 17.78 -15.81
C GLU A 283 14.53 16.57 -14.89
N ASP A 284 15.35 16.46 -13.86
CA ASP A 284 15.25 15.39 -12.85
C ASP A 284 13.99 15.51 -12.02
N LEU A 285 13.54 16.74 -11.75
CA LEU A 285 12.29 16.97 -11.05
C LEU A 285 11.09 16.44 -11.83
N TRP A 286 11.05 16.67 -13.15
CA TRP A 286 9.95 16.20 -14.00
C TRP A 286 10.01 14.72 -14.31
N LEU A 287 11.20 14.19 -14.54
CA LEU A 287 11.41 12.81 -14.98
C LEU A 287 11.79 11.84 -13.85
N GLY A 288 12.20 12.35 -12.70
CA GLY A 288 12.78 11.52 -11.64
C GLY A 288 14.27 11.25 -11.90
N PHE A 289 14.77 10.15 -11.36
CA PHE A 289 16.18 9.75 -11.48
C PHE A 289 17.18 10.65 -10.75
N THR A 290 16.73 11.33 -9.70
CA THR A 290 17.63 12.15 -8.90
C THR A 290 18.60 11.25 -8.12
N ASN A 291 19.89 11.57 -8.22
CA ASN A 291 20.97 10.87 -7.52
C ASN A 291 21.07 11.27 -6.03
N TYR A 292 20.03 11.86 -5.46
CA TYR A 292 19.99 12.15 -4.03
C TYR A 292 19.84 10.85 -3.25
N SER A 293 20.98 10.25 -2.88
CA SER A 293 21.06 9.10 -1.98
C SER A 293 20.46 9.42 -0.60
N ASP A 294 20.44 10.70 -0.22
CA ASP A 294 20.07 11.17 1.10
C ASP A 294 18.58 11.55 1.24
N ILE A 295 17.77 11.43 0.18
CA ILE A 295 16.33 11.63 0.31
C ILE A 295 15.78 10.47 1.11
N THR A 296 15.50 10.76 2.37
CA THR A 296 14.94 9.78 3.28
C THR A 296 13.58 9.31 2.77
N ILE A 297 13.38 8.00 2.89
CA ILE A 297 12.09 7.33 2.60
C ILE A 297 10.94 7.93 3.46
N ASP A 298 11.29 8.76 4.44
CA ASP A 298 10.38 9.27 5.46
C ASP A 298 9.36 10.30 4.97
N PHE A 299 9.48 10.79 3.73
CA PHE A 299 8.47 11.62 3.12
C PHE A 299 8.09 11.09 1.72
N GLY A 300 7.04 10.28 1.71
CA GLY A 300 6.60 9.53 0.53
C GLY A 300 6.41 10.32 -0.75
N PRO A 301 5.79 11.53 -0.76
CA PRO A 301 5.65 12.34 -1.96
C PRO A 301 6.99 12.75 -2.58
N ILE A 302 7.94 13.23 -1.79
CA ILE A 302 9.27 13.59 -2.29
C ILE A 302 10.03 12.35 -2.77
N TYR A 303 9.98 11.27 -2.01
CA TYR A 303 10.56 10.00 -2.44
C TYR A 303 9.98 9.56 -3.79
N MET A 304 8.66 9.63 -3.97
CA MET A 304 8.02 9.28 -5.22
C MET A 304 8.47 10.18 -6.37
N ILE A 305 8.49 11.51 -6.16
CA ILE A 305 8.95 12.47 -7.18
C ILE A 305 10.42 12.23 -7.52
N SER A 306 11.27 11.95 -6.54
CA SER A 306 12.69 11.67 -6.78
C SER A 306 12.93 10.41 -7.62
N LYS A 307 12.06 9.40 -7.51
CA LYS A 307 12.20 8.12 -8.22
C LYS A 307 11.54 8.11 -9.59
N VAL A 308 10.32 8.61 -9.69
CA VAL A 308 9.49 8.52 -10.90
C VAL A 308 9.04 9.89 -11.44
N GLY A 309 9.53 10.98 -10.88
CA GLY A 309 9.28 12.33 -11.32
C GLY A 309 7.89 12.87 -11.01
N LEU A 310 7.80 14.21 -11.13
CA LEU A 310 6.57 14.95 -10.88
C LEU A 310 5.46 14.58 -11.87
N LEU A 311 5.80 14.30 -13.12
CA LEU A 311 4.83 13.89 -14.15
C LEU A 311 4.07 12.62 -13.73
N TYR A 312 4.81 11.58 -13.32
CA TYR A 312 4.19 10.33 -12.87
C TYR A 312 3.37 10.55 -11.60
N PHE A 313 3.90 11.32 -10.65
CA PHE A 313 3.21 11.66 -9.41
C PHE A 313 1.89 12.38 -9.66
N ILE A 314 1.84 13.35 -10.58
CA ILE A 314 0.61 14.07 -10.95
C ILE A 314 -0.40 13.12 -11.58
N VAL A 315 0.00 12.36 -12.59
CA VAL A 315 -0.90 11.40 -13.26
C VAL A 315 -1.46 10.39 -12.27
N TYR A 316 -0.61 9.88 -11.40
CA TYR A 316 -1.02 8.93 -10.37
C TYR A 316 -2.00 9.55 -9.37
N SER A 317 -1.74 10.79 -8.93
CA SER A 317 -2.63 11.54 -8.02
C SER A 317 -4.00 11.83 -8.65
N ILE A 318 -4.02 12.23 -9.92
CA ILE A 318 -5.28 12.41 -10.69
C ILE A 318 -6.05 11.10 -10.73
N TYR A 319 -5.36 10.00 -10.92
CA TYR A 319 -5.94 8.68 -10.95
C TYR A 319 -6.60 8.29 -9.63
N LEU A 320 -5.91 8.55 -8.52
CA LEU A 320 -6.48 8.36 -7.18
C LEU A 320 -7.73 9.20 -6.96
N LEU A 321 -7.70 10.47 -7.37
CA LEU A 321 -8.84 11.37 -7.25
C LEU A 321 -10.03 10.89 -8.08
N LEU A 322 -9.81 10.40 -9.29
CA LEU A 322 -10.85 9.83 -10.15
C LEU A 322 -11.50 8.59 -9.52
N ILE A 323 -10.72 7.75 -8.85
CA ILE A 323 -11.26 6.59 -8.11
C ILE A 323 -12.14 7.09 -6.97
N VAL A 324 -11.62 8.00 -6.14
CA VAL A 324 -12.33 8.54 -4.97
C VAL A 324 -13.64 9.20 -5.39
N SER A 325 -13.66 9.93 -6.50
CA SER A 325 -14.86 10.61 -6.99
C SER A 325 -16.00 9.67 -7.40
N LYS A 326 -15.67 8.41 -7.76
CA LYS A 326 -16.66 7.40 -8.18
C LYS A 326 -17.17 6.53 -7.06
N ILE A 327 -16.68 6.73 -5.83
CA ILE A 327 -16.99 5.89 -4.69
C ILE A 327 -18.06 6.54 -3.82
N ASP A 328 -19.20 5.87 -3.71
CA ASP A 328 -20.31 6.31 -2.86
C ASP A 328 -20.22 5.77 -1.41
N SER A 329 -19.25 4.90 -1.11
CA SER A 329 -19.13 4.27 0.20
C SER A 329 -18.20 5.01 1.14
N SER A 330 -18.67 5.35 2.35
CA SER A 330 -17.85 5.94 3.41
C SER A 330 -16.66 5.06 3.78
N ASN A 331 -16.86 3.75 3.91
CA ASN A 331 -15.77 2.81 4.25
C ASN A 331 -14.64 2.84 3.23
N PHE A 332 -14.98 2.98 1.95
CA PHE A 332 -13.96 3.04 0.91
C PHE A 332 -13.26 4.40 0.85
N ARG A 333 -13.96 5.49 1.16
CA ARG A 333 -13.32 6.80 1.33
C ARG A 333 -12.31 6.78 2.46
N PHE A 334 -12.64 6.17 3.59
CA PHE A 334 -11.71 5.98 4.71
C PHE A 334 -10.51 5.13 4.33
N PHE A 335 -10.70 4.10 3.50
CA PHE A 335 -9.60 3.32 2.96
C PHE A 335 -8.62 4.20 2.16
N ILE A 336 -9.12 5.02 1.24
CA ILE A 336 -8.26 5.92 0.45
C ILE A 336 -7.60 6.97 1.34
N ILE A 337 -8.31 7.54 2.30
CA ILE A 337 -7.73 8.50 3.27
C ILE A 337 -6.61 7.84 4.07
N SER A 338 -6.82 6.63 4.56
CA SER A 338 -5.79 5.87 5.29
C SER A 338 -4.54 5.64 4.44
N LEU A 339 -4.72 5.24 3.18
CA LEU A 339 -3.60 5.06 2.24
C LEU A 339 -2.89 6.38 1.93
N ALA A 340 -3.62 7.45 1.68
CA ALA A 340 -3.04 8.75 1.38
C ALA A 340 -2.20 9.26 2.54
N LEU A 341 -2.71 9.21 3.77
CA LEU A 341 -1.98 9.61 4.97
C LEU A 341 -0.75 8.74 5.22
N SER A 342 -0.85 7.44 4.97
CA SER A 342 0.29 6.53 5.10
C SER A 342 1.37 6.83 4.07
N ASN A 343 0.99 7.18 2.84
CA ASN A 343 1.93 7.58 1.79
C ASN A 343 2.58 8.95 2.04
N LEU A 344 2.01 9.81 2.88
CA LEU A 344 2.69 11.05 3.30
C LEU A 344 3.96 10.73 4.11
N HIS A 345 3.96 9.64 4.88
CA HIS A 345 5.13 9.27 5.69
C HIS A 345 6.03 8.27 4.96
N TYR A 346 5.48 7.16 4.44
CA TYR A 346 6.23 6.15 3.69
C TYR A 346 5.61 5.88 2.32
N PRO A 347 6.42 5.59 1.29
CA PRO A 347 5.92 5.33 -0.05
C PRO A 347 5.31 3.91 -0.15
N VAL A 348 4.20 3.67 0.55
CA VAL A 348 3.50 2.37 0.57
C VAL A 348 3.17 1.88 -0.84
N MET A 349 3.00 2.81 -1.79
CA MET A 349 2.68 2.53 -3.18
C MET A 349 3.79 1.81 -3.94
N PHE A 350 5.04 1.89 -3.48
CA PHE A 350 6.16 1.17 -4.08
C PHE A 350 6.22 -0.31 -3.70
N TYR A 351 5.41 -0.73 -2.73
CA TYR A 351 5.35 -2.15 -2.37
C TYR A 351 4.55 -2.95 -3.42
N VAL A 352 5.12 -4.06 -3.87
CA VAL A 352 4.54 -4.92 -4.92
C VAL A 352 3.10 -5.30 -4.63
N ILE A 353 2.77 -5.60 -3.38
CA ILE A 353 1.41 -5.95 -2.95
C ILE A 353 0.40 -4.85 -3.29
N MET A 354 0.80 -3.57 -3.23
CA MET A 354 -0.12 -2.46 -3.50
C MET A 354 -0.55 -2.41 -4.97
N HIS A 355 0.31 -2.76 -5.90
CA HIS A 355 -0.06 -2.84 -7.32
C HIS A 355 -1.18 -3.87 -7.56
N PHE A 356 -1.14 -5.00 -6.85
CA PHE A 356 -2.18 -6.03 -6.96
C PHE A 356 -3.45 -5.67 -6.20
N ILE A 357 -3.34 -4.99 -5.06
CA ILE A 357 -4.51 -4.43 -4.36
C ILE A 357 -5.20 -3.40 -5.24
N TRP A 358 -4.46 -2.58 -5.98
CA TRP A 358 -5.04 -1.59 -6.89
C TRP A 358 -5.89 -2.21 -7.99
N ILE A 359 -5.50 -3.32 -8.60
CA ILE A 359 -6.34 -3.96 -9.63
C ILE A 359 -7.67 -4.43 -9.04
N ILE A 360 -7.65 -4.92 -7.80
CA ILE A 360 -8.86 -5.32 -7.07
C ILE A 360 -9.75 -4.11 -6.83
N ILE A 361 -9.19 -2.99 -6.39
CA ILE A 361 -9.89 -1.74 -6.12
C ILE A 361 -10.51 -1.20 -7.41
N TYR A 362 -9.74 -1.17 -8.50
CA TYR A 362 -10.22 -0.73 -9.81
C TYR A 362 -11.38 -1.57 -10.29
N TYR A 363 -11.25 -2.88 -10.18
CA TYR A 363 -12.33 -3.77 -10.56
C TYR A 363 -13.60 -3.49 -9.75
N ILE A 364 -13.50 -3.38 -8.43
CA ILE A 364 -14.64 -3.10 -7.56
C ILE A 364 -15.27 -1.74 -7.91
N THR A 365 -14.47 -0.75 -8.25
CA THR A 365 -14.94 0.62 -8.52
C THR A 365 -15.60 0.76 -9.88
N PHE A 366 -15.01 0.16 -10.91
CA PHE A 366 -15.42 0.40 -12.29
C PHE A 366 -16.27 -0.71 -12.91
N CYS A 367 -16.15 -1.93 -12.40
CA CYS A 367 -16.80 -3.10 -12.99
C CYS A 367 -17.94 -3.68 -12.16
N LYS A 368 -18.02 -3.38 -10.85
CA LYS A 368 -19.14 -3.85 -10.03
C LYS A 368 -20.39 -3.05 -10.37
N PRO A 369 -21.49 -3.68 -10.79
CA PRO A 369 -22.73 -2.96 -11.02
C PRO A 369 -23.13 -2.24 -9.73
N LYS A 370 -23.44 -0.94 -9.82
CA LYS A 370 -24.02 -0.19 -8.68
C LYS A 370 -25.16 -1.06 -8.14
N LYS A 371 -25.06 -1.54 -6.92
CA LYS A 371 -26.20 -2.09 -6.22
C LYS A 371 -27.24 -0.99 -6.25
N ARG A 372 -28.25 -1.11 -7.12
CA ARG A 372 -29.46 -0.33 -6.98
C ARG A 372 -29.89 -0.58 -5.53
N SER A 373 -29.88 0.47 -4.74
CA SER A 373 -30.51 0.45 -3.44
C SER A 373 -31.94 -0.08 -3.68
N LEU A 374 -32.13 -1.37 -3.41
CA LEU A 374 -33.45 -1.86 -3.13
C LEU A 374 -33.85 -1.16 -1.83
N ILE A 375 -34.42 0.04 -2.00
CA ILE A 375 -35.28 0.67 -1.01
C ILE A 375 -36.46 -0.30 -0.92
N LEU A 376 -36.45 -1.13 0.08
CA LEU A 376 -37.63 -1.74 0.69
C LEU A 376 -37.69 -1.28 2.13
#